data_67bcdba31629ff28416ffca573dd71a1
#
_entry.id   67bcdba31629ff28416ffca573dd71a1
#
_cell.length_a   1.000
_cell.length_b   1.000
_cell.length_c   1.000
_cell.angle_alpha   90.00
_cell.angle_beta   90.00
_cell.angle_gamma   90.00
#
_symmetry.space_group_name_H-M   'P 1'
#
loop_
_entity.id
_entity.type
_entity.pdbx_description
1 polymer ?
#
loop_
_entity_poly.entity_id
_entity_poly.type
_entity_poly.pdbx_seq_one_letter_code
_entity_poly.pdbx_strand_id
1 'polypeptide(L)'
;MEAFVVALQSVWNDSGFSAFTMGHAIMMLVGIILLYLAIGKGFEPLLLSPIAFGCLLANVPKTGFEDQPGVMQVILYGIHHEIFPPLIFLGVGAMTDFGPLIANPKTLLLGAAAQAGVFISLLGAMMLGFTVQEASAIGIIGGADGPTAIYLAAKMAPNLLGAIAVAAYSYMSLVPLIQPPIMKLCTTEADRKIVMEQLRPVSHFERIVFPVVTTIVISLLLPPVCSCLLYTSPSPRD
;
A
#
# COMPACT_ATOMS: atom_id res chain seq x y z
N MET A 1 -48.07 -14.13 20.54
CA MET A 1 -46.71 -14.71 20.75
C MET A 1 -46.10 -15.22 19.45
N GLU A 2 -46.87 -15.85 18.56
CA GLU A 2 -46.32 -16.32 17.25
C GLU A 2 -45.74 -15.18 16.39
N ALA A 3 -46.42 -14.04 16.26
CA ALA A 3 -45.94 -12.90 15.49
C ALA A 3 -44.61 -12.34 16.02
N PHE A 4 -44.41 -12.39 17.33
CA PHE A 4 -43.17 -11.94 17.95
C PHE A 4 -42.00 -12.92 17.68
N VAL A 5 -42.27 -14.24 17.72
CA VAL A 5 -41.28 -15.25 17.40
C VAL A 5 -40.87 -15.19 15.92
N VAL A 6 -41.85 -15.01 15.02
CA VAL A 6 -41.60 -14.82 13.59
C VAL A 6 -40.77 -13.57 13.33
N ALA A 7 -41.08 -12.46 14.01
CA ALA A 7 -40.29 -11.25 13.88
C ALA A 7 -38.85 -11.41 14.41
N LEU A 8 -38.64 -12.12 15.52
CA LEU A 8 -37.31 -12.46 16.03
C LEU A 8 -36.53 -13.38 15.08
N GLN A 9 -37.22 -14.35 14.48
CA GLN A 9 -36.60 -15.24 13.50
C GLN A 9 -36.21 -14.50 12.22
N SER A 10 -37.02 -13.55 11.75
CA SER A 10 -36.65 -12.74 10.56
C SER A 10 -35.43 -11.86 10.86
N VAL A 11 -35.41 -11.19 12.02
CA VAL A 11 -34.25 -10.38 12.43
C VAL A 11 -32.97 -11.24 12.54
N TRP A 12 -33.08 -12.45 13.10
CA TRP A 12 -31.93 -13.35 13.16
C TRP A 12 -31.48 -13.79 11.76
N ASN A 13 -32.41 -14.20 10.92
CA ASN A 13 -32.11 -14.65 9.57
C ASN A 13 -31.53 -13.54 8.69
N ASP A 14 -31.96 -12.28 8.89
CA ASP A 14 -31.48 -11.11 8.15
C ASP A 14 -30.18 -10.57 8.74
N SER A 15 -29.85 -10.91 9.97
CA SER A 15 -28.62 -10.48 10.62
C SER A 15 -27.36 -11.13 10.04
N GLY A 16 -26.24 -10.44 10.09
CA GLY A 16 -24.94 -10.97 9.72
C GLY A 16 -24.49 -12.18 10.58
N PHE A 17 -25.04 -12.33 11.79
CA PHE A 17 -24.69 -13.44 12.68
C PHE A 17 -25.03 -14.80 12.08
N SER A 18 -26.13 -14.91 11.34
CA SER A 18 -26.56 -16.17 10.73
C SER A 18 -25.64 -16.65 9.58
N ALA A 19 -24.86 -15.75 9.00
CA ALA A 19 -23.90 -16.03 7.93
C ALA A 19 -22.43 -15.92 8.39
N PHE A 20 -22.20 -15.77 9.70
CA PHE A 20 -20.87 -15.58 10.27
C PHE A 20 -20.04 -16.87 10.21
N THR A 21 -18.88 -16.82 9.57
CA THR A 21 -17.96 -17.95 9.43
C THR A 21 -16.67 -17.73 10.22
N MET A 22 -15.89 -18.79 10.40
CA MET A 22 -14.58 -18.70 11.02
C MET A 22 -13.64 -17.78 10.23
N GLY A 23 -13.78 -17.74 8.90
CA GLY A 23 -13.01 -16.82 8.05
C GLY A 23 -13.31 -15.35 8.38
N HIS A 24 -14.59 -14.99 8.53
CA HIS A 24 -14.98 -13.65 8.97
C HIS A 24 -14.39 -13.30 10.35
N ALA A 25 -14.45 -14.26 11.32
CA ALA A 25 -13.87 -14.05 12.64
C ALA A 25 -12.37 -13.76 12.61
N ILE A 26 -11.61 -14.53 11.83
CA ILE A 26 -10.16 -14.37 11.70
C ILE A 26 -9.84 -13.01 11.07
N MET A 27 -10.52 -12.64 9.98
CA MET A 27 -10.27 -11.37 9.30
C MET A 27 -10.70 -10.16 10.14
N MET A 28 -11.78 -10.26 10.89
CA MET A 28 -12.17 -9.23 11.86
C MET A 28 -11.13 -9.10 13.00
N LEU A 29 -10.59 -10.22 13.49
CA LEU A 29 -9.51 -10.20 14.49
C LEU A 29 -8.27 -9.50 13.92
N VAL A 30 -7.88 -9.80 12.67
CA VAL A 30 -6.79 -9.12 11.98
C VAL A 30 -7.06 -7.62 11.90
N GLY A 31 -8.27 -7.21 11.49
CA GLY A 31 -8.66 -5.81 11.44
C GLY A 31 -8.57 -5.10 12.81
N ILE A 32 -9.01 -5.77 13.90
CA ILE A 32 -8.91 -5.24 15.27
C ILE A 32 -7.44 -5.07 15.68
N ILE A 33 -6.59 -6.05 15.39
CA ILE A 33 -5.15 -5.98 15.70
C ILE A 33 -4.51 -4.81 14.94
N LEU A 34 -4.78 -4.66 13.65
CA LEU A 34 -4.27 -3.56 12.84
C LEU A 34 -4.75 -2.20 13.38
N LEU A 35 -6.01 -2.10 13.77
CA LEU A 35 -6.57 -0.88 14.37
C LEU A 35 -5.90 -0.55 15.72
N TYR A 36 -5.65 -1.56 16.56
CA TYR A 36 -4.88 -1.37 17.78
C TYR A 36 -3.44 -0.91 17.53
N LEU A 37 -2.77 -1.47 16.51
CA LEU A 37 -1.42 -1.05 16.15
C LEU A 37 -1.42 0.40 15.63
N ALA A 38 -2.42 0.78 14.83
CA ALA A 38 -2.55 2.13 14.31
C ALA A 38 -2.77 3.17 15.42
N ILE A 39 -3.78 2.94 16.27
CA ILE A 39 -4.21 3.92 17.28
C ILE A 39 -3.39 3.78 18.58
N GLY A 40 -3.24 2.56 19.07
CA GLY A 40 -2.61 2.29 20.38
C GLY A 40 -1.09 2.37 20.35
N LYS A 41 -0.46 2.02 19.22
CA LYS A 41 1.00 2.07 19.04
C LYS A 41 1.47 3.21 18.12
N GLY A 42 0.55 3.91 17.47
CA GLY A 42 0.87 5.03 16.58
C GLY A 42 1.58 4.63 15.28
N PHE A 43 1.41 3.39 14.82
CA PHE A 43 2.04 2.91 13.59
C PHE A 43 1.24 3.40 12.38
N GLU A 44 1.76 4.41 11.68
CA GLU A 44 1.16 4.98 10.47
C GLU A 44 -0.37 5.13 10.56
N PRO A 45 -0.91 5.88 11.54
CA PRO A 45 -2.34 5.91 11.81
C PRO A 45 -3.17 6.43 10.63
N LEU A 46 -2.58 7.27 9.76
CA LEU A 46 -3.26 7.83 8.58
C LEU A 46 -3.55 6.78 7.51
N LEU A 47 -2.70 5.76 7.38
CA LEU A 47 -2.87 4.67 6.41
C LEU A 47 -3.52 3.45 7.07
N LEU A 48 -2.99 3.01 8.20
CA LEU A 48 -3.39 1.76 8.81
C LEU A 48 -4.80 1.80 9.41
N SER A 49 -5.26 2.94 9.96
CA SER A 49 -6.60 3.04 10.54
C SER A 49 -7.71 2.85 9.50
N PRO A 50 -7.70 3.54 8.34
CA PRO A 50 -8.71 3.33 7.30
C PRO A 50 -8.69 1.91 6.75
N ILE A 51 -7.50 1.31 6.57
CA ILE A 51 -7.36 -0.07 6.07
C ILE A 51 -7.94 -1.06 7.06
N ALA A 52 -7.60 -0.94 8.35
CA ALA A 52 -8.11 -1.78 9.40
C ALA A 52 -9.64 -1.68 9.53
N PHE A 53 -10.17 -0.45 9.48
CA PHE A 53 -11.62 -0.21 9.51
C PHE A 53 -12.32 -0.76 8.28
N GLY A 54 -11.76 -0.55 7.09
CA GLY A 54 -12.27 -1.13 5.83
C GLY A 54 -12.27 -2.66 5.87
N CYS A 55 -11.20 -3.27 6.42
CA CYS A 55 -11.11 -4.71 6.61
C CYS A 55 -12.22 -5.22 7.56
N LEU A 56 -12.52 -4.51 8.64
CA LEU A 56 -13.62 -4.85 9.54
C LEU A 56 -14.97 -4.79 8.81
N LEU A 57 -15.25 -3.68 8.11
CA LEU A 57 -16.52 -3.49 7.40
C LEU A 57 -16.74 -4.51 6.28
N ALA A 58 -15.70 -4.80 5.50
CA ALA A 58 -15.78 -5.77 4.39
C ALA A 58 -16.00 -7.22 4.88
N ASN A 59 -15.64 -7.51 6.14
CA ASN A 59 -15.83 -8.85 6.72
C ASN A 59 -17.08 -8.96 7.62
N VAL A 60 -17.96 -7.96 7.62
CA VAL A 60 -19.31 -8.10 8.21
C VAL A 60 -20.22 -8.77 7.20
N PRO A 61 -20.75 -9.98 7.47
CA PRO A 61 -21.59 -10.67 6.50
C PRO A 61 -22.92 -9.93 6.27
N LYS A 62 -23.51 -10.13 5.09
CA LYS A 62 -24.81 -9.56 4.68
C LYS A 62 -24.90 -8.03 4.68
N THR A 63 -23.78 -7.33 4.60
CA THR A 63 -23.77 -5.87 4.45
C THR A 63 -24.25 -5.39 3.08
N GLY A 64 -24.30 -6.29 2.09
CA GLY A 64 -24.65 -5.94 0.71
C GLY A 64 -23.59 -5.07 0.01
N PHE A 65 -22.39 -4.95 0.56
CA PHE A 65 -21.32 -4.14 -0.05
C PHE A 65 -20.92 -4.63 -1.44
N GLU A 66 -21.02 -5.94 -1.69
CA GLU A 66 -20.64 -6.55 -2.96
C GLU A 66 -21.82 -6.69 -3.93
N ASP A 67 -23.06 -6.80 -3.42
CA ASP A 67 -24.23 -7.25 -4.20
C ASP A 67 -25.17 -6.12 -4.64
N GLN A 68 -25.00 -4.91 -4.14
CA GLN A 68 -25.93 -3.79 -4.41
C GLN A 68 -25.20 -2.59 -5.04
N PRO A 69 -25.81 -1.89 -6.00
CA PRO A 69 -25.25 -0.64 -6.50
C PRO A 69 -25.20 0.38 -5.35
N GLY A 70 -23.99 0.63 -4.83
CA GLY A 70 -23.76 1.52 -3.71
C GLY A 70 -22.39 2.18 -3.77
N VAL A 71 -22.07 2.98 -2.75
CA VAL A 71 -20.79 3.73 -2.68
C VAL A 71 -19.58 2.80 -2.78
N MET A 72 -19.65 1.62 -2.17
CA MET A 72 -18.53 0.65 -2.22
C MET A 72 -18.30 0.12 -3.62
N GLN A 73 -19.36 -0.13 -4.40
CA GLN A 73 -19.20 -0.51 -5.81
C GLN A 73 -18.57 0.59 -6.65
N VAL A 74 -18.90 1.86 -6.40
CA VAL A 74 -18.25 3.00 -7.09
C VAL A 74 -16.76 3.06 -6.75
N ILE A 75 -16.40 2.84 -5.48
CA ILE A 75 -15.01 2.78 -5.04
C ILE A 75 -14.28 1.59 -5.69
N LEU A 76 -14.86 0.40 -5.66
CA LEU A 76 -14.30 -0.79 -6.31
C LEU A 76 -14.15 -0.59 -7.83
N TYR A 77 -15.15 0.04 -8.48
CA TYR A 77 -15.06 0.39 -9.89
C TYR A 77 -13.84 1.25 -10.18
N GLY A 78 -13.57 2.26 -9.37
CA GLY A 78 -12.39 3.12 -9.52
C GLY A 78 -11.06 2.39 -9.33
N ILE A 79 -11.02 1.33 -8.50
CA ILE A 79 -9.85 0.48 -8.35
C ILE A 79 -9.68 -0.43 -9.58
N HIS A 80 -10.73 -1.15 -9.97
CA HIS A 80 -10.69 -2.09 -11.09
C HIS A 80 -10.45 -1.42 -12.46
N HIS A 81 -10.87 -0.15 -12.61
CA HIS A 81 -10.63 0.63 -13.83
C HIS A 81 -9.38 1.50 -13.77
N GLU A 82 -8.47 1.22 -12.81
CA GLU A 82 -7.17 1.89 -12.67
C GLU A 82 -7.28 3.42 -12.50
N ILE A 83 -8.39 3.94 -11.93
CA ILE A 83 -8.60 5.38 -11.71
C ILE A 83 -7.85 5.84 -10.44
N PHE A 84 -8.03 5.12 -9.33
CA PHE A 84 -7.44 5.53 -8.05
C PHE A 84 -5.93 5.34 -7.94
N PRO A 85 -5.29 4.27 -8.47
CA PRO A 85 -3.86 4.12 -8.35
C PRO A 85 -3.06 5.31 -8.89
N PRO A 86 -3.32 5.85 -10.11
CA PRO A 86 -2.66 7.07 -10.57
C PRO A 86 -2.90 8.29 -9.70
N LEU A 87 -4.10 8.43 -9.12
CA LEU A 87 -4.40 9.54 -8.19
C LEU A 87 -3.63 9.40 -6.87
N ILE A 88 -3.44 8.17 -6.38
CA ILE A 88 -2.61 7.90 -5.20
C ILE A 88 -1.15 8.27 -5.52
N PHE A 89 -0.63 7.89 -6.70
CA PHE A 89 0.71 8.28 -7.12
C PHE A 89 0.88 9.80 -7.16
N LEU A 90 -0.10 10.52 -7.71
CA LEU A 90 -0.08 11.98 -7.73
C LEU A 90 -0.05 12.57 -6.31
N GLY A 91 -0.87 12.03 -5.41
CA GLY A 91 -0.91 12.49 -4.00
C GLY A 91 0.40 12.23 -3.26
N VAL A 92 1.00 11.05 -3.43
CA VAL A 92 2.31 10.73 -2.85
C VAL A 92 3.40 11.61 -3.44
N GLY A 93 3.39 11.83 -4.76
CA GLY A 93 4.34 12.72 -5.44
C GLY A 93 4.30 14.14 -4.91
N ALA A 94 3.10 14.68 -4.70
CA ALA A 94 2.90 16.02 -4.16
C ALA A 94 3.45 16.18 -2.71
N MET A 95 3.63 15.09 -1.98
CA MET A 95 4.21 15.08 -0.63
C MET A 95 5.70 14.76 -0.61
N THR A 96 6.27 14.30 -1.72
CA THR A 96 7.66 13.83 -1.80
C THR A 96 8.61 15.00 -1.99
N ASP A 97 9.65 15.09 -1.17
CA ASP A 97 10.75 16.04 -1.34
C ASP A 97 11.92 15.37 -2.08
N PHE A 98 12.14 15.76 -3.31
CA PHE A 98 13.27 15.29 -4.13
C PHE A 98 14.58 16.02 -3.83
N GLY A 99 14.58 17.03 -2.98
CA GLY A 99 15.77 17.82 -2.63
C GLY A 99 16.98 16.97 -2.23
N PRO A 100 16.86 16.02 -1.27
CA PRO A 100 17.97 15.15 -0.87
C PRO A 100 18.53 14.30 -2.02
N LEU A 101 17.69 13.81 -2.91
CA LEU A 101 18.09 13.03 -4.08
C LEU A 101 18.87 13.87 -5.09
N ILE A 102 18.40 15.08 -5.37
CA ILE A 102 19.05 16.02 -6.28
C ILE A 102 20.39 16.48 -5.70
N ALA A 103 20.42 16.74 -4.40
CA ALA A 103 21.63 17.16 -3.70
C ALA A 103 22.73 16.08 -3.68
N ASN A 104 22.34 14.81 -3.56
CA ASN A 104 23.26 13.67 -3.55
C ASN A 104 22.74 12.52 -4.40
N PRO A 105 23.01 12.49 -5.72
CA PRO A 105 22.52 11.44 -6.63
C PRO A 105 22.99 10.02 -6.27
N LYS A 106 24.03 9.86 -5.44
CA LYS A 106 24.45 8.51 -4.97
C LYS A 106 23.35 7.80 -4.16
N THR A 107 22.39 8.55 -3.61
CA THR A 107 21.24 7.97 -2.89
C THR A 107 20.35 7.14 -3.79
N LEU A 108 20.41 7.28 -5.13
CA LEU A 108 19.76 6.39 -6.08
C LEU A 108 20.18 4.92 -5.92
N LEU A 109 21.42 4.67 -5.47
CA LEU A 109 21.90 3.31 -5.18
C LEU A 109 21.14 2.65 -4.03
N LEU A 110 20.64 3.44 -3.07
CA LEU A 110 19.77 2.93 -1.99
C LEU A 110 18.44 2.46 -2.56
N GLY A 111 17.86 3.22 -3.49
CA GLY A 111 16.65 2.80 -4.21
C GLY A 111 16.88 1.51 -5.01
N ALA A 112 18.00 1.42 -5.71
CA ALA A 112 18.36 0.19 -6.44
C ALA A 112 18.53 -1.02 -5.49
N ALA A 113 19.13 -0.82 -4.31
CA ALA A 113 19.25 -1.87 -3.29
C ALA A 113 17.87 -2.29 -2.75
N ALA A 114 16.95 -1.34 -2.53
CA ALA A 114 15.59 -1.64 -2.11
C ALA A 114 14.84 -2.49 -3.14
N GLN A 115 15.06 -2.28 -4.44
CA GLN A 115 14.46 -3.10 -5.50
C GLN A 115 14.94 -4.56 -5.49
N ALA A 116 16.05 -4.90 -4.84
CA ALA A 116 16.42 -6.30 -4.63
C ALA A 116 15.34 -7.08 -3.86
N GLY A 117 14.62 -6.42 -2.95
CA GLY A 117 13.48 -6.98 -2.25
C GLY A 117 12.36 -7.44 -3.17
N VAL A 118 12.08 -6.69 -4.25
CA VAL A 118 11.07 -7.06 -5.27
C VAL A 118 11.44 -8.40 -5.92
N PHE A 119 12.69 -8.55 -6.35
CA PHE A 119 13.14 -9.77 -6.99
C PHE A 119 13.13 -10.97 -6.04
N ILE A 120 13.56 -10.78 -4.78
CA ILE A 120 13.53 -11.83 -3.77
C ILE A 120 12.09 -12.28 -3.51
N SER A 121 11.16 -11.36 -3.34
CA SER A 121 9.74 -11.65 -3.12
C SER A 121 9.09 -12.33 -4.33
N LEU A 122 9.43 -11.89 -5.55
CA LEU A 122 8.96 -12.49 -6.80
C LEU A 122 9.43 -13.95 -6.92
N LEU A 123 10.73 -14.19 -6.73
CA LEU A 123 11.28 -15.54 -6.79
C LEU A 123 10.70 -16.43 -5.69
N GLY A 124 10.54 -15.89 -4.47
CA GLY A 124 9.92 -16.61 -3.37
C GLY A 124 8.46 -16.99 -3.66
N ALA A 125 7.67 -16.09 -4.24
CA ALA A 125 6.31 -16.39 -4.65
C ALA A 125 6.26 -17.47 -5.75
N MET A 126 7.14 -17.39 -6.73
CA MET A 126 7.24 -18.43 -7.77
C MET A 126 7.61 -19.80 -7.17
N MET A 127 8.52 -19.84 -6.19
CA MET A 127 8.88 -21.09 -5.49
C MET A 127 7.71 -21.66 -4.67
N LEU A 128 6.77 -20.82 -4.21
CA LEU A 128 5.56 -21.24 -3.54
C LEU A 128 4.45 -21.70 -4.50
N GLY A 129 4.66 -21.64 -5.81
CA GLY A 129 3.74 -22.14 -6.82
C GLY A 129 2.74 -21.12 -7.36
N PHE A 130 2.92 -19.82 -7.07
CA PHE A 130 2.12 -18.77 -7.71
C PHE A 130 2.47 -18.63 -9.19
N THR A 131 1.50 -18.23 -10.00
CA THR A 131 1.72 -17.90 -11.40
C THR A 131 2.67 -16.71 -11.55
N VAL A 132 3.29 -16.53 -12.71
CA VAL A 132 4.20 -15.39 -12.96
C VAL A 132 3.49 -14.05 -12.73
N GLN A 133 2.22 -13.93 -13.13
CA GLN A 133 1.43 -12.72 -12.94
C GLN A 133 1.20 -12.45 -11.44
N GLU A 134 0.75 -13.45 -10.69
CA GLU A 134 0.54 -13.34 -9.25
C GLU A 134 1.85 -13.07 -8.51
N ALA A 135 2.92 -13.79 -8.86
CA ALA A 135 4.24 -13.59 -8.29
C ALA A 135 4.80 -12.18 -8.57
N SER A 136 4.51 -11.62 -9.76
CA SER A 136 4.89 -10.24 -10.08
C SER A 136 4.14 -9.23 -9.20
N ALA A 137 2.85 -9.42 -8.99
CA ALA A 137 2.05 -8.57 -8.11
C ALA A 137 2.50 -8.68 -6.63
N ILE A 138 2.79 -9.89 -6.15
CA ILE A 138 3.33 -10.14 -4.81
C ILE A 138 4.73 -9.54 -4.68
N GLY A 139 5.55 -9.66 -5.71
CA GLY A 139 6.94 -9.19 -5.73
C GLY A 139 7.08 -7.71 -5.37
N ILE A 140 6.17 -6.86 -5.86
CA ILE A 140 6.19 -5.42 -5.59
C ILE A 140 6.10 -5.09 -4.09
N ILE A 141 5.44 -5.94 -3.28
CA ILE A 141 5.38 -5.76 -1.82
C ILE A 141 6.80 -5.66 -1.23
N GLY A 142 7.75 -6.44 -1.78
CA GLY A 142 9.15 -6.43 -1.35
C GLY A 142 9.90 -5.12 -1.61
N GLY A 143 9.36 -4.23 -2.47
CA GLY A 143 9.89 -2.89 -2.70
C GLY A 143 9.32 -1.82 -1.75
N ALA A 144 8.40 -2.21 -0.87
CA ALA A 144 7.68 -1.32 0.06
C ALA A 144 6.95 -0.16 -0.65
N ASP A 145 6.35 -0.46 -1.81
CA ASP A 145 5.57 0.48 -2.62
C ASP A 145 4.10 0.02 -2.69
N GLY A 146 3.29 0.52 -1.75
CA GLY A 146 1.87 0.17 -1.62
C GLY A 146 1.03 0.54 -2.85
N PRO A 147 1.09 1.78 -3.35
CA PRO A 147 0.33 2.20 -4.53
C PRO A 147 0.64 1.37 -5.78
N THR A 148 1.92 1.07 -6.05
CA THR A 148 2.32 0.23 -7.17
C THR A 148 1.86 -1.22 -6.99
N ALA A 149 1.88 -1.73 -5.75
CA ALA A 149 1.37 -3.08 -5.46
C ALA A 149 -0.12 -3.20 -5.79
N ILE A 150 -0.95 -2.22 -5.44
CA ILE A 150 -2.38 -2.19 -5.79
C ILE A 150 -2.56 -2.08 -7.31
N TYR A 151 -1.84 -1.17 -7.96
CA TYR A 151 -1.93 -0.99 -9.41
C TYR A 151 -1.60 -2.29 -10.15
N LEU A 152 -0.49 -2.92 -9.81
CA LEU A 152 -0.07 -4.14 -10.47
C LEU A 152 -0.99 -5.33 -10.14
N ALA A 153 -1.47 -5.43 -8.89
CA ALA A 153 -2.41 -6.47 -8.49
C ALA A 153 -3.75 -6.32 -9.22
N ALA A 154 -4.29 -5.11 -9.34
CA ALA A 154 -5.53 -4.87 -10.09
C ALA A 154 -5.40 -5.30 -11.56
N LYS A 155 -4.21 -5.14 -12.15
CA LYS A 155 -3.95 -5.45 -13.56
C LYS A 155 -3.58 -6.91 -13.81
N MET A 156 -2.77 -7.53 -12.96
CA MET A 156 -2.17 -8.84 -13.21
C MET A 156 -2.73 -9.97 -12.34
N ALA A 157 -3.27 -9.65 -11.17
CA ALA A 157 -3.78 -10.63 -10.20
C ALA A 157 -5.01 -10.09 -9.44
N PRO A 158 -6.13 -9.79 -10.12
CA PRO A 158 -7.32 -9.20 -9.49
C PRO A 158 -7.89 -10.06 -8.35
N ASN A 159 -7.75 -11.37 -8.45
CA ASN A 159 -8.14 -12.35 -7.42
C ASN A 159 -7.35 -12.20 -6.11
N LEU A 160 -6.14 -11.66 -6.16
CA LEU A 160 -5.27 -11.43 -4.99
C LEU A 160 -5.25 -9.95 -4.55
N LEU A 161 -5.98 -9.06 -5.23
CA LEU A 161 -5.92 -7.61 -4.99
C LEU A 161 -6.15 -7.25 -3.52
N GLY A 162 -7.18 -7.80 -2.89
CA GLY A 162 -7.48 -7.52 -1.49
C GLY A 162 -6.39 -7.99 -0.53
N ALA A 163 -5.89 -9.20 -0.73
CA ALA A 163 -4.82 -9.77 0.09
C ALA A 163 -3.50 -8.98 -0.07
N ILE A 164 -3.15 -8.62 -1.31
CA ILE A 164 -1.95 -7.84 -1.63
C ILE A 164 -2.06 -6.44 -1.03
N ALA A 165 -3.21 -5.77 -1.13
CA ALA A 165 -3.42 -4.45 -0.55
C ALA A 165 -3.24 -4.46 0.97
N VAL A 166 -3.89 -5.39 1.67
CA VAL A 166 -3.75 -5.52 3.13
C VAL A 166 -2.30 -5.84 3.51
N ALA A 167 -1.66 -6.78 2.83
CA ALA A 167 -0.27 -7.17 3.11
C ALA A 167 0.70 -6.00 2.89
N ALA A 168 0.60 -5.31 1.74
CA ALA A 168 1.50 -4.20 1.39
C ALA A 168 1.42 -3.06 2.40
N TYR A 169 0.23 -2.59 2.73
CA TYR A 169 0.07 -1.46 3.65
C TYR A 169 0.33 -1.85 5.11
N SER A 170 -0.05 -3.06 5.54
CA SER A 170 0.30 -3.56 6.88
C SER A 170 1.81 -3.67 7.06
N TYR A 171 2.52 -4.20 6.05
CA TYR A 171 3.96 -4.27 6.03
C TYR A 171 4.60 -2.88 6.14
N MET A 172 4.18 -1.93 5.30
CA MET A 172 4.68 -0.56 5.33
C MET A 172 4.47 0.10 6.70
N SER A 173 3.32 -0.11 7.32
CA SER A 173 3.02 0.44 8.63
C SER A 173 3.91 -0.14 9.74
N LEU A 174 4.42 -1.36 9.56
CA LEU A 174 5.30 -2.02 10.51
C LEU A 174 6.79 -1.71 10.28
N VAL A 175 7.15 -1.01 9.21
CA VAL A 175 8.56 -0.63 8.93
C VAL A 175 9.23 0.07 10.10
N PRO A 176 8.62 1.04 10.79
CA PRO A 176 9.23 1.68 11.97
C PRO A 176 9.59 0.72 13.11
N LEU A 177 8.92 -0.43 13.18
CA LEU A 177 9.22 -1.48 14.16
C LEU A 177 10.31 -2.44 13.68
N ILE A 178 10.29 -2.79 12.39
CA ILE A 178 11.17 -3.81 11.79
C ILE A 178 12.55 -3.22 11.46
N GLN A 179 12.60 -2.00 10.96
CA GLN A 179 13.81 -1.35 10.48
C GLN A 179 14.88 -1.15 11.57
N PRO A 180 14.58 -0.63 12.79
CA PRO A 180 15.61 -0.35 13.80
C PRO A 180 16.39 -1.60 14.26
N PRO A 181 15.78 -2.76 14.52
CA PRO A 181 16.52 -3.98 14.83
C PRO A 181 17.46 -4.42 13.71
N ILE A 182 17.01 -4.37 12.46
CA ILE A 182 17.81 -4.74 11.30
C ILE A 182 18.99 -3.79 11.13
N MET A 183 18.76 -2.48 11.26
CA MET A 183 19.81 -1.49 11.21
C MET A 183 20.86 -1.71 12.30
N LYS A 184 20.44 -2.04 13.53
CA LYS A 184 21.35 -2.35 14.63
C LYS A 184 22.17 -3.60 14.36
N LEU A 185 21.61 -4.59 13.67
CA LEU A 185 22.31 -5.82 13.31
C LEU A 185 23.36 -5.57 12.21
N CYS A 186 23.03 -4.71 11.26
CA CYS A 186 23.88 -4.45 10.07
C CYS A 186 24.91 -3.33 10.26
N THR A 187 24.85 -2.55 11.37
CA THR A 187 25.72 -1.40 11.60
C THR A 187 26.39 -1.45 12.98
N THR A 188 27.61 -0.93 13.06
CA THR A 188 28.32 -0.77 14.35
C THR A 188 27.83 0.48 15.11
N GLU A 189 28.14 0.58 16.39
CA GLU A 189 27.85 1.79 17.18
C GLU A 189 28.57 3.03 16.63
N ALA A 190 29.76 2.84 16.09
CA ALA A 190 30.54 3.93 15.49
C ALA A 190 29.83 4.46 14.23
N ASP A 191 29.35 3.58 13.35
CA ASP A 191 28.62 3.97 12.13
C ASP A 191 27.36 4.75 12.46
N ARG A 192 26.65 4.37 13.52
CA ARG A 192 25.42 5.07 13.95
C ARG A 192 25.63 6.44 14.58
N LYS A 193 26.87 6.76 14.99
CA LYS A 193 27.24 8.07 15.54
C LYS A 193 27.71 9.06 14.48
N ILE A 194 27.85 8.61 13.21
CA ILE A 194 28.23 9.50 12.11
C ILE A 194 27.07 10.48 11.89
N VAL A 195 27.36 11.75 12.05
CA VAL A 195 26.42 12.84 11.74
C VAL A 195 26.51 13.12 10.25
N MET A 196 25.35 13.05 9.57
CA MET A 196 25.30 13.39 8.14
C MET A 196 25.61 14.86 7.93
N GLU A 197 26.50 15.13 6.98
CA GLU A 197 26.81 16.50 6.57
C GLU A 197 25.58 17.15 5.90
N GLN A 198 25.51 18.49 6.04
CA GLN A 198 24.44 19.24 5.40
C GLN A 198 24.56 19.13 3.88
N LEU A 199 23.49 18.70 3.23
CA LEU A 199 23.44 18.58 1.77
C LEU A 199 23.53 19.98 1.13
N ARG A 200 24.04 20.05 -0.11
CA ARG A 200 24.03 21.30 -0.86
C ARG A 200 22.59 21.85 -0.97
N PRO A 201 22.41 23.16 -0.94
CA PRO A 201 21.12 23.75 -1.20
C PRO A 201 20.70 23.46 -2.66
N VAL A 202 19.46 23.00 -2.82
CA VAL A 202 18.85 22.73 -4.13
C VAL A 202 17.99 23.93 -4.49
N SER A 203 18.17 24.46 -5.70
CA SER A 203 17.38 25.59 -6.17
C SER A 203 15.92 25.19 -6.45
N HIS A 204 15.01 26.14 -6.34
CA HIS A 204 13.60 25.95 -6.68
C HIS A 204 13.41 25.45 -8.13
N PHE A 205 14.22 25.95 -9.05
CA PHE A 205 14.19 25.52 -10.45
C PHE A 205 14.59 24.05 -10.62
N GLU A 206 15.64 23.59 -9.91
CA GLU A 206 16.06 22.17 -9.95
C GLU A 206 14.96 21.23 -9.43
N ARG A 207 14.22 21.61 -8.39
CA ARG A 207 13.13 20.82 -7.81
C ARG A 207 11.96 20.64 -8.76
N ILE A 208 11.67 21.64 -9.60
CA ILE A 208 10.60 21.57 -10.62
C ILE A 208 11.07 20.82 -11.86
N VAL A 209 12.26 21.14 -12.34
CA VAL A 209 12.76 20.57 -13.63
C VAL A 209 13.11 19.09 -13.50
N PHE A 210 13.69 18.68 -12.38
CA PHE A 210 14.10 17.29 -12.18
C PHE A 210 12.94 16.28 -12.34
N PRO A 211 11.81 16.38 -11.62
CA PRO A 211 10.70 15.45 -11.79
C PRO A 211 10.11 15.49 -13.21
N VAL A 212 9.96 16.67 -13.79
CA VAL A 212 9.42 16.83 -15.16
C VAL A 212 10.29 16.13 -16.20
N VAL A 213 11.59 16.41 -16.19
CA VAL A 213 12.54 15.79 -17.13
C VAL A 213 12.61 14.28 -16.92
N THR A 214 12.68 13.83 -15.67
CA THR A 214 12.72 12.40 -15.33
C THR A 214 11.46 11.69 -15.84
N THR A 215 10.29 12.27 -15.61
CA THR A 215 9.01 11.70 -16.09
C THR A 215 8.99 11.59 -17.60
N ILE A 216 9.39 12.66 -18.34
CA ILE A 216 9.40 12.65 -19.80
C ILE A 216 10.37 11.59 -20.32
N VAL A 217 11.61 11.57 -19.83
CA VAL A 217 12.64 10.63 -20.30
C VAL A 217 12.23 9.19 -20.05
N ILE A 218 11.75 8.85 -18.84
CA ILE A 218 11.37 7.48 -18.52
C ILE A 218 10.10 7.08 -19.29
N SER A 219 9.13 7.98 -19.43
CA SER A 219 7.91 7.69 -20.21
C SER A 219 8.18 7.47 -21.70
N LEU A 220 9.19 8.13 -22.25
CA LEU A 220 9.63 7.89 -23.64
C LEU A 220 10.34 6.54 -23.78
N LEU A 221 11.10 6.12 -22.77
CA LEU A 221 11.78 4.82 -22.76
C LEU A 221 10.83 3.66 -22.50
N LEU A 222 9.89 3.84 -21.59
CA LEU A 222 8.95 2.81 -21.13
C LEU A 222 7.53 3.38 -21.03
N PRO A 223 6.80 3.57 -22.13
CA PRO A 223 5.48 4.19 -22.14
C PRO A 223 4.46 3.61 -21.14
N PRO A 224 4.43 2.28 -20.88
CA PRO A 224 3.45 1.71 -19.95
C PRO A 224 3.59 2.18 -18.49
N VAL A 225 4.76 2.71 -18.10
CA VAL A 225 4.98 3.18 -16.71
C VAL A 225 4.59 4.65 -16.49
N CYS A 226 4.11 5.33 -17.54
CA CYS A 226 3.77 6.76 -17.47
C CYS A 226 2.76 7.06 -16.33
N SER A 227 1.75 6.22 -16.15
CA SER A 227 0.77 6.39 -15.07
C SER A 227 1.38 6.25 -13.67
N CYS A 228 2.38 5.39 -13.52
CA CYS A 228 3.09 5.22 -12.25
C CYS A 228 4.00 6.41 -11.93
N LEU A 229 4.48 7.13 -12.96
CA LEU A 229 5.38 8.27 -12.78
C LEU A 229 4.66 9.55 -12.31
N LEU A 230 3.35 9.52 -12.12
CA LEU A 230 2.63 10.64 -11.50
C LEU A 230 3.14 10.97 -10.09
N TYR A 231 3.80 10.03 -9.40
CA TYR A 231 4.44 10.31 -8.13
C TYR A 231 5.64 11.26 -8.22
N THR A 232 6.20 11.46 -9.43
CA THR A 232 7.29 12.42 -9.67
C THR A 232 6.78 13.83 -9.98
N SER A 233 5.46 14.09 -9.85
CA SER A 233 4.92 15.43 -10.04
C SER A 233 5.57 16.44 -9.09
N PRO A 234 5.85 17.68 -9.53
CA PRO A 234 6.38 18.73 -8.66
C PRO A 234 5.48 18.94 -7.44
N SER A 235 6.09 19.07 -6.26
CA SER A 235 5.35 19.36 -5.04
C SER A 235 4.82 20.80 -5.07
N PRO A 236 3.63 21.09 -4.51
CA PRO A 236 3.16 22.47 -4.31
C PRO A 236 4.06 23.31 -3.40
N ARG A 237 5.04 22.68 -2.75
CA ARG A 237 6.03 23.33 -1.89
C ARG A 237 7.30 23.74 -2.65
N ASP A 238 7.45 23.25 -3.87
CA ASP A 238 8.56 23.56 -4.76
C ASP A 238 8.26 24.80 -5.59
#